data_c95469e61cd32845d7672c281c2c9ea1
#
_entry.id   c95469e61cd32845d7672c281c2c9ea1
#
_cell.length_a   1.000
_cell.length_b   1.000
_cell.length_c   1.000
_cell.angle_alpha   90.00
_cell.angle_beta   90.00
_cell.angle_gamma   90.00
#
_symmetry.space_group_name_H-M   'P 1'
#
loop_
_entity.id
_entity.type
_entity.pdbx_description
1 polymer ?
#
loop_
_entity_poly.entity_id
_entity_poly.type
_entity_poly.pdbx_seq_one_letter_code
_entity_poly.pdbx_strand_id
1 'polypeptide(L)'
;MDLIIINLIDGLIYGLLLFMLSSGLTLIFSMMGVLNLSHAAFYMLGAYFAYQISTITGFWVGLIVAPLIVTVLGAGVERYGLRRVHQYGHVPELIFTFGLFFVIEELVQYVWGRNMVPYNSPESLNFIALNLAGGTIPAYKIFMLLVSVAIFVTLYYVLARTRVGMIIQ
;
A
#
# COMPACT_ATOMS: atom_id res chain seq x y z
N MET A 1 29.96 -11.34 -7.18
CA MET A 1 29.33 -11.19 -5.86
C MET A 1 28.35 -10.04 -5.83
N ASP A 2 28.69 -8.91 -6.37
CA ASP A 2 27.92 -7.66 -6.28
C ASP A 2 26.54 -7.72 -6.94
N LEU A 3 26.42 -8.45 -8.05
CA LEU A 3 25.13 -8.68 -8.73
C LEU A 3 24.16 -9.48 -7.86
N ILE A 4 24.65 -10.40 -7.04
CA ILE A 4 23.86 -11.16 -6.08
C ILE A 4 23.36 -10.23 -4.97
N ILE A 5 24.18 -9.31 -4.49
CA ILE A 5 23.82 -8.34 -3.44
C ILE A 5 22.71 -7.41 -3.97
N ILE A 6 22.83 -6.91 -5.19
CA ILE A 6 21.82 -6.04 -5.81
C ILE A 6 20.48 -6.78 -5.93
N ASN A 7 20.50 -8.01 -6.44
CA ASN A 7 19.30 -8.84 -6.59
C ASN A 7 18.67 -9.20 -5.23
N LEU A 8 19.48 -9.42 -4.19
CA LEU A 8 18.99 -9.65 -2.84
C LEU A 8 18.29 -8.41 -2.28
N ILE A 9 18.84 -7.21 -2.49
CA ILE A 9 18.23 -5.96 -2.05
C ILE A 9 16.90 -5.73 -2.79
N ASP A 10 16.88 -5.93 -4.09
CA ASP A 10 15.65 -5.78 -4.89
C ASP A 10 14.59 -6.81 -4.47
N GLY A 11 14.98 -8.05 -4.25
CA GLY A 11 14.10 -9.08 -3.73
C GLY A 11 13.55 -8.77 -2.33
N LEU A 12 14.41 -8.22 -1.45
CA LEU A 12 13.99 -7.80 -0.11
C LEU A 12 12.99 -6.64 -0.16
N ILE A 13 13.24 -5.62 -0.97
CA ILE A 13 12.31 -4.49 -1.16
C ILE A 13 10.96 -5.00 -1.67
N TYR A 14 10.98 -5.83 -2.71
CA TYR A 14 9.74 -6.41 -3.26
C TYR A 14 9.00 -7.28 -2.24
N GLY A 15 9.73 -8.11 -1.51
CA GLY A 15 9.16 -8.93 -0.44
C GLY A 15 8.53 -8.11 0.68
N LEU A 16 9.15 -6.99 1.08
CA LEU A 16 8.61 -6.07 2.08
C LEU A 16 7.35 -5.35 1.58
N LEU A 17 7.30 -4.96 0.31
CA LEU A 17 6.08 -4.36 -0.28
C LEU A 17 4.91 -5.35 -0.30
N LEU A 18 5.17 -6.61 -0.68
CA LEU A 18 4.15 -7.67 -0.62
C LEU A 18 3.73 -7.97 0.82
N PHE A 19 4.67 -7.94 1.76
CA PHE A 19 4.37 -8.10 3.19
C PHE A 19 3.44 -6.98 3.68
N MET A 20 3.70 -5.72 3.32
CA MET A 20 2.84 -4.60 3.70
C MET A 20 1.41 -4.77 3.18
N LEU A 21 1.25 -5.17 1.92
CA LEU A 21 -0.06 -5.44 1.34
C LEU A 21 -0.78 -6.58 2.07
N SER A 22 -0.09 -7.69 2.30
CA SER A 22 -0.64 -8.88 2.96
C SER A 22 -0.97 -8.63 4.43
N SER A 23 -0.12 -7.89 5.15
CA SER A 23 -0.34 -7.56 6.56
C SER A 23 -1.57 -6.69 6.76
N GLY A 24 -1.82 -5.73 5.86
CA GLY A 24 -3.03 -4.92 5.88
C GLY A 24 -4.29 -5.76 5.69
N LEU A 25 -4.28 -6.68 4.73
CA LEU A 25 -5.40 -7.61 4.51
C LEU A 25 -5.63 -8.53 5.72
N THR A 26 -4.55 -9.07 6.30
CA THR A 26 -4.62 -9.93 7.49
C THR A 26 -5.18 -9.18 8.70
N LEU A 27 -4.80 -7.92 8.90
CA LEU A 27 -5.35 -7.08 9.97
C LEU A 27 -6.85 -6.87 9.81
N ILE A 28 -7.31 -6.51 8.60
CA ILE A 28 -8.73 -6.32 8.33
C ILE A 28 -9.49 -7.62 8.57
N PHE A 29 -8.99 -8.74 8.07
CA PHE A 29 -9.60 -10.05 8.28
C PHE A 29 -9.66 -10.44 9.76
N SER A 30 -8.60 -10.20 10.51
CA SER A 30 -8.54 -10.51 11.95
C SER A 30 -9.52 -9.68 12.78
N MET A 31 -9.78 -8.42 12.37
CA MET A 31 -10.71 -7.54 13.09
C MET A 31 -12.17 -7.74 12.69
N MET A 32 -12.44 -8.00 11.42
CA MET A 32 -13.80 -8.05 10.88
C MET A 32 -14.28 -9.48 10.60
N GLY A 33 -13.39 -10.47 10.57
CA GLY A 33 -13.70 -11.86 10.21
C GLY A 33 -14.03 -12.06 8.73
N VAL A 34 -13.82 -11.04 7.89
CA VAL A 34 -14.18 -11.05 6.46
C VAL A 34 -13.00 -10.65 5.59
N LEU A 35 -12.81 -11.37 4.50
CA LEU A 35 -11.85 -11.03 3.45
C LEU A 35 -12.34 -9.82 2.66
N ASN A 36 -11.70 -8.68 2.87
CA ASN A 36 -11.96 -7.49 2.06
C ASN A 36 -11.18 -7.55 0.74
N LEU A 37 -11.83 -8.04 -0.32
CA LEU A 37 -11.21 -8.16 -1.64
C LEU A 37 -10.86 -6.80 -2.27
N SER A 38 -11.53 -5.72 -1.86
CA SER A 38 -11.23 -4.36 -2.35
C SER A 38 -9.94 -3.76 -1.75
N HIS A 39 -9.29 -4.43 -0.78
CA HIS A 39 -8.06 -3.91 -0.16
C HIS A 39 -6.95 -3.63 -1.19
N ALA A 40 -6.76 -4.53 -2.15
CA ALA A 40 -5.78 -4.34 -3.23
C ALA A 40 -6.13 -3.15 -4.14
N ALA A 41 -7.44 -2.93 -4.40
CA ALA A 41 -7.90 -1.78 -5.18
C ALA A 41 -7.67 -0.46 -4.45
N PHE A 42 -7.84 -0.40 -3.12
CA PHE A 42 -7.49 0.77 -2.32
C PHE A 42 -5.98 1.04 -2.32
N TYR A 43 -5.16 -0.01 -2.28
CA TYR A 43 -3.71 0.14 -2.43
C TYR A 43 -3.35 0.75 -3.79
N MET A 44 -3.93 0.24 -4.88
CA MET A 44 -3.78 0.79 -6.23
C MET A 44 -4.22 2.26 -6.27
N LEU A 45 -5.40 2.58 -5.75
CA LEU A 45 -5.94 3.94 -5.71
C LEU A 45 -5.00 4.90 -4.94
N GLY A 46 -4.39 4.43 -3.85
CA GLY A 46 -3.38 5.17 -3.10
C GLY A 46 -2.15 5.51 -3.93
N ALA A 47 -1.68 4.57 -4.75
CA ALA A 47 -0.55 4.80 -5.66
C ALA A 47 -0.86 5.86 -6.72
N TYR A 48 -2.07 5.82 -7.32
CA TYR A 48 -2.50 6.81 -8.30
C TYR A 48 -2.71 8.20 -7.68
N PHE A 49 -3.27 8.30 -6.48
CA PHE A 49 -3.35 9.59 -5.77
C PHE A 49 -1.96 10.12 -5.41
N ALA A 50 -1.05 9.26 -4.94
CA ALA A 50 0.33 9.67 -4.66
C ALA A 50 1.00 10.20 -5.93
N TYR A 51 0.82 9.53 -7.07
CA TYR A 51 1.29 10.00 -8.36
C TYR A 51 0.71 11.39 -8.68
N GLN A 52 -0.61 11.54 -8.70
CA GLN A 52 -1.29 12.78 -9.08
C GLN A 52 -0.90 13.97 -8.19
N ILE A 53 -0.83 13.75 -6.88
CA ILE A 53 -0.45 14.78 -5.92
C ILE A 53 1.03 15.14 -6.08
N SER A 54 1.89 14.13 -6.28
CA SER A 54 3.33 14.35 -6.44
C SER A 54 3.67 15.19 -7.67
N THR A 55 2.92 15.05 -8.76
CA THR A 55 3.11 15.84 -9.99
C THR A 55 2.77 17.31 -9.81
N ILE A 56 1.89 17.65 -8.83
CA ILE A 56 1.42 19.02 -8.60
C ILE A 56 2.18 19.68 -7.45
N THR A 57 2.38 18.96 -6.35
CA THR A 57 2.87 19.54 -5.08
C THR A 57 4.22 18.97 -4.62
N GLY A 58 4.73 17.97 -5.34
CA GLY A 58 5.97 17.30 -5.02
C GLY A 58 5.78 15.98 -4.24
N PHE A 59 6.81 15.15 -4.31
CA PHE A 59 6.84 13.78 -3.80
C PHE A 59 6.45 13.67 -2.31
N TRP A 60 7.03 14.52 -1.46
CA TRP A 60 6.84 14.43 0.00
C TRP A 60 5.40 14.72 0.42
N VAL A 61 4.75 15.64 -0.27
CA VAL A 61 3.32 15.94 -0.02
C VAL A 61 2.46 14.77 -0.48
N GLY A 62 2.73 14.22 -1.67
CA GLY A 62 2.02 13.04 -2.18
C GLY A 62 2.12 11.84 -1.24
N LEU A 63 3.32 11.61 -0.68
CA LEU A 63 3.57 10.50 0.25
C LEU A 63 2.70 10.56 1.53
N ILE A 64 2.39 11.76 2.01
CA ILE A 64 1.59 11.95 3.24
C ILE A 64 0.09 12.09 2.92
N VAL A 65 -0.24 12.87 1.89
CA VAL A 65 -1.65 13.21 1.61
C VAL A 65 -2.41 12.07 0.97
N ALA A 66 -1.77 11.28 0.09
CA ALA A 66 -2.45 10.17 -0.58
C ALA A 66 -2.99 9.11 0.40
N PRO A 67 -2.23 8.61 1.38
CA PRO A 67 -2.76 7.69 2.39
C PRO A 67 -3.92 8.28 3.20
N LEU A 68 -3.89 9.58 3.51
CA LEU A 68 -4.98 10.25 4.22
C LEU A 68 -6.27 10.28 3.41
N ILE A 69 -6.19 10.59 2.11
CA ILE A 69 -7.35 10.56 1.21
C ILE A 69 -7.93 9.15 1.15
N VAL A 70 -7.08 8.13 0.94
CA VAL A 70 -7.53 6.74 0.87
C VAL A 70 -8.15 6.28 2.20
N THR A 71 -7.59 6.73 3.32
CA THR A 71 -8.16 6.45 4.65
C THR A 71 -9.57 7.01 4.79
N VAL A 72 -9.80 8.26 4.37
CA VAL A 72 -11.14 8.89 4.40
C VAL A 72 -12.12 8.15 3.48
N LEU A 73 -11.69 7.79 2.27
CA LEU A 73 -12.51 7.03 1.33
C LEU A 73 -12.83 5.63 1.89
N GLY A 74 -11.83 4.92 2.42
CA GLY A 74 -12.01 3.62 3.04
C GLY A 74 -12.95 3.65 4.24
N ALA A 75 -12.82 4.67 5.11
CA ALA A 75 -13.72 4.87 6.24
C ALA A 75 -15.16 5.17 5.78
N GLY A 76 -15.32 5.89 4.68
CA GLY A 76 -16.63 6.11 4.04
C GLY A 76 -17.25 4.81 3.54
N VAL A 77 -16.48 4.00 2.82
CA VAL A 77 -16.93 2.68 2.31
C VAL A 77 -17.27 1.73 3.46
N GLU A 78 -16.44 1.70 4.50
CA GLU A 78 -16.71 0.90 5.69
C GLU A 78 -18.01 1.34 6.36
N ARG A 79 -18.17 2.62 6.64
CA ARG A 79 -19.33 3.15 7.38
C ARG A 79 -20.64 3.02 6.63
N TYR A 80 -20.65 3.30 5.33
CA TYR A 80 -21.89 3.38 4.52
C TYR A 80 -22.16 2.11 3.72
N GLY A 81 -21.14 1.32 3.42
CA GLY A 81 -21.22 0.09 2.65
C GLY A 81 -21.08 -1.16 3.51
N LEU A 82 -19.87 -1.50 3.90
CA LEU A 82 -19.51 -2.74 4.59
C LEU A 82 -20.34 -2.96 5.86
N ARG A 83 -20.44 -1.96 6.72
CA ARG A 83 -21.19 -2.05 7.97
C ARG A 83 -22.68 -2.36 7.77
N ARG A 84 -23.26 -1.93 6.66
CA ARG A 84 -24.66 -2.26 6.33
C ARG A 84 -24.79 -3.67 5.77
N VAL A 85 -23.82 -4.12 5.01
CA VAL A 85 -23.83 -5.45 4.40
C VAL A 85 -23.49 -6.53 5.43
N HIS A 86 -22.70 -6.21 6.43
CA HIS A 86 -22.30 -7.12 7.52
C HIS A 86 -23.47 -7.82 8.21
N GLN A 87 -24.61 -7.16 8.39
CA GLN A 87 -25.82 -7.74 8.99
C GLN A 87 -26.41 -8.91 8.19
N TYR A 88 -26.05 -9.05 6.91
CA TYR A 88 -26.54 -10.11 6.02
C TYR A 88 -25.59 -11.31 5.93
N GLY A 89 -24.45 -11.26 6.64
CA GLY A 89 -23.46 -12.35 6.73
C GLY A 89 -22.27 -12.19 5.78
N HIS A 90 -21.37 -13.17 5.83
CA HIS A 90 -20.05 -13.09 5.15
C HIS A 90 -20.12 -13.15 3.62
N VAL A 91 -21.07 -13.89 3.03
CA VAL A 91 -21.17 -14.01 1.56
C VAL A 91 -21.56 -12.69 0.89
N PRO A 92 -22.57 -11.94 1.37
CA PRO A 92 -22.87 -10.61 0.86
C PRO A 92 -21.69 -9.62 0.98
N GLU A 93 -20.91 -9.70 2.06
CA GLU A 93 -19.71 -8.88 2.23
C GLU A 93 -18.63 -9.18 1.17
N LEU A 94 -18.39 -10.46 0.89
CA LEU A 94 -17.45 -10.86 -0.17
C LEU A 94 -17.91 -10.33 -1.53
N ILE A 95 -19.21 -10.47 -1.86
CA ILE A 95 -19.76 -9.97 -3.12
C ILE A 95 -19.63 -8.44 -3.20
N PHE A 96 -19.93 -7.73 -2.11
CA PHE A 96 -19.82 -6.29 -2.05
C PHE A 96 -18.37 -5.81 -2.27
N THR A 97 -17.41 -6.41 -1.55
CA THR A 97 -16.00 -6.02 -1.69
C THR A 97 -15.41 -6.40 -3.04
N PHE A 98 -15.88 -7.50 -3.64
CA PHE A 98 -15.51 -7.89 -4.99
C PHE A 98 -16.06 -6.91 -6.04
N GLY A 99 -17.34 -6.53 -5.93
CA GLY A 99 -17.92 -5.50 -6.80
C GLY A 99 -17.22 -4.15 -6.64
N LEU A 100 -16.90 -3.76 -5.41
CA LEU A 100 -16.16 -2.53 -5.12
C LEU A 100 -14.73 -2.54 -5.73
N PHE A 101 -14.06 -3.70 -5.74
CA PHE A 101 -12.78 -3.86 -6.42
C PHE A 101 -12.87 -3.43 -7.88
N PHE A 102 -13.83 -3.95 -8.63
CA PHE A 102 -14.02 -3.60 -10.05
C PHE A 102 -14.42 -2.14 -10.24
N VAL A 103 -15.29 -1.61 -9.37
CA VAL A 103 -15.67 -0.19 -9.45
C VAL A 103 -14.45 0.72 -9.30
N ILE A 104 -13.58 0.44 -8.32
CA ILE A 104 -12.34 1.22 -8.12
C ILE A 104 -11.40 1.04 -9.31
N GLU A 105 -11.23 -0.18 -9.80
CA GLU A 105 -10.36 -0.47 -10.95
C GLU A 105 -10.82 0.30 -12.19
N GLU A 106 -12.10 0.24 -12.54
CA GLU A 106 -12.64 0.96 -13.69
C GLU A 106 -12.59 2.49 -13.52
N LEU A 107 -12.81 3.00 -12.30
CA LEU A 107 -12.64 4.43 -12.01
C LEU A 107 -11.19 4.89 -12.22
N VAL A 108 -10.22 4.10 -11.77
CA VAL A 108 -8.80 4.40 -11.98
C VAL A 108 -8.48 4.39 -13.48
N GLN A 109 -8.93 3.38 -14.23
CA GLN A 109 -8.73 3.31 -15.68
C GLN A 109 -9.41 4.45 -16.42
N TYR A 110 -10.59 4.88 -15.97
CA TYR A 110 -11.31 6.01 -16.56
C TYR A 110 -10.57 7.35 -16.37
N VAL A 111 -9.97 7.57 -15.19
CA VAL A 111 -9.31 8.84 -14.84
C VAL A 111 -7.89 8.90 -15.40
N TRP A 112 -7.09 7.85 -15.24
CA TRP A 112 -5.66 7.82 -15.62
C TRP A 112 -5.36 7.00 -16.86
N GLY A 113 -6.36 6.32 -17.41
CA GLY A 113 -6.20 5.47 -18.59
C GLY A 113 -5.74 4.04 -18.25
N ARG A 114 -5.66 3.20 -19.29
CA ARG A 114 -5.24 1.78 -19.16
C ARG A 114 -3.74 1.55 -19.27
N ASN A 115 -3.01 2.57 -19.67
CA ASN A 115 -1.56 2.46 -19.85
C ASN A 115 -0.84 2.67 -18.52
N MET A 116 0.31 2.00 -18.38
CA MET A 116 1.19 2.25 -17.24
C MET A 116 1.58 3.73 -17.19
N VAL A 117 1.38 4.36 -16.05
CA VAL A 117 1.79 5.73 -15.81
C VAL A 117 3.27 5.71 -15.41
N PRO A 118 4.17 6.27 -16.24
CA PRO A 118 5.59 6.31 -15.88
C PRO A 118 5.79 7.30 -14.72
N TYR A 119 6.35 6.83 -13.65
CA TYR A 119 6.71 7.65 -12.50
C TYR A 119 8.20 7.51 -12.20
N ASN A 120 8.93 8.60 -12.35
CA ASN A 120 10.36 8.64 -12.03
C ASN A 120 10.58 8.88 -10.55
N SER A 121 11.69 8.37 -10.02
CA SER A 121 12.09 8.69 -8.64
C SER A 121 12.24 10.21 -8.45
N PRO A 122 11.87 10.76 -7.28
CA PRO A 122 11.99 12.18 -7.01
C PRO A 122 13.45 12.63 -7.10
N GLU A 123 13.67 13.86 -7.60
CA GLU A 123 15.01 14.42 -7.77
C GLU A 123 15.83 14.41 -6.49
N SER A 124 15.19 14.61 -5.34
CA SER A 124 15.81 14.56 -4.02
C SER A 124 16.39 13.19 -3.64
N LEU A 125 15.95 12.11 -4.27
CA LEU A 125 16.38 10.73 -4.04
C LEU A 125 17.02 10.10 -5.29
N ASN A 126 17.22 10.87 -6.35
CA ASN A 126 17.79 10.41 -7.61
C ASN A 126 19.32 10.52 -7.66
N PHE A 127 19.97 10.16 -6.56
CA PHE A 127 21.45 10.06 -6.51
C PHE A 127 21.86 8.63 -6.21
N ILE A 128 23.09 8.29 -6.60
CA ILE A 128 23.67 6.98 -6.36
C ILE A 128 24.10 6.93 -4.88
N ALA A 129 23.43 6.09 -4.10
CA ALA A 129 23.76 5.93 -2.68
C ALA A 129 24.90 4.93 -2.46
N LEU A 130 24.96 3.86 -3.25
CA LEU A 130 26.01 2.85 -3.18
C LEU A 130 26.45 2.47 -4.58
N ASN A 131 27.76 2.43 -4.78
CA ASN A 131 28.39 2.02 -6.03
C ASN A 131 29.08 0.68 -5.79
N LEU A 132 28.53 -0.37 -6.39
CA LEU A 132 29.07 -1.72 -6.34
C LEU A 132 29.64 -2.09 -7.72
N ALA A 133 30.67 -2.92 -7.76
CA ALA A 133 31.31 -3.28 -9.04
C ALA A 133 30.37 -3.94 -10.07
N GLY A 134 29.20 -4.41 -9.65
CA GLY A 134 28.15 -4.99 -10.50
C GLY A 134 26.98 -4.08 -10.84
N GLY A 135 26.93 -2.84 -10.33
CA GLY A 135 25.84 -1.88 -10.56
C GLY A 135 25.72 -0.83 -9.48
N THR A 136 24.76 0.05 -9.67
CA THR A 136 24.50 1.18 -8.75
C THR A 136 23.17 1.02 -8.03
N ILE A 137 23.14 1.31 -6.72
CA ILE A 137 21.92 1.34 -5.93
C ILE A 137 21.50 2.80 -5.74
N PRO A 138 20.38 3.23 -6.34
CA PRO A 138 19.87 4.58 -6.14
C PRO A 138 19.33 4.77 -4.73
N ALA A 139 19.45 5.99 -4.20
CA ALA A 139 19.00 6.34 -2.85
C ALA A 139 17.51 6.06 -2.64
N TYR A 140 16.70 6.14 -3.68
CA TYR A 140 15.28 5.81 -3.65
C TYR A 140 15.02 4.37 -3.18
N LYS A 141 15.83 3.38 -3.61
CA LYS A 141 15.70 1.99 -3.16
C LYS A 141 15.97 1.84 -1.66
N ILE A 142 16.98 2.55 -1.16
CA ILE A 142 17.28 2.55 0.28
C ILE A 142 16.17 3.23 1.07
N PHE A 143 15.62 4.34 0.56
CA PHE A 143 14.47 4.99 1.16
C PHE A 143 13.25 4.06 1.24
N MET A 144 12.92 3.34 0.17
CA MET A 144 11.83 2.35 0.16
C MET A 144 12.07 1.25 1.21
N LEU A 145 13.29 0.74 1.31
CA LEU A 145 13.67 -0.27 2.30
C LEU A 145 13.44 0.26 3.73
N LEU A 146 13.95 1.44 4.03
CA LEU A 146 13.81 2.06 5.36
C LEU A 146 12.34 2.30 5.75
N VAL A 147 11.54 2.84 4.82
CA VAL A 147 10.11 3.06 5.05
C VAL A 147 9.39 1.73 5.29
N SER A 148 9.67 0.71 4.48
CA SER A 148 9.05 -0.61 4.63
C SER A 148 9.41 -1.27 5.97
N VAL A 149 10.67 -1.18 6.39
CA VAL A 149 11.12 -1.68 7.70
C VAL A 149 10.48 -0.87 8.84
N ALA A 150 10.39 0.45 8.71
CA ALA A 150 9.73 1.29 9.72
C ALA A 150 8.25 0.92 9.90
N ILE A 151 7.53 0.68 8.80
CA ILE A 151 6.13 0.24 8.84
C ILE A 151 6.04 -1.16 9.45
N PHE A 152 6.93 -2.08 9.08
CA PHE A 152 6.98 -3.42 9.68
C PHE A 152 7.17 -3.36 11.20
N VAL A 153 8.15 -2.60 11.67
CA VAL A 153 8.43 -2.44 13.11
C VAL A 153 7.26 -1.78 13.83
N THR A 154 6.63 -0.78 13.20
CA THR A 154 5.45 -0.09 13.77
C THR A 154 4.27 -1.06 13.90
N LEU A 155 3.98 -1.84 12.85
CA LEU A 155 2.93 -2.87 12.88
C LEU A 155 3.21 -3.92 13.96
N TYR A 156 4.44 -4.44 14.01
CA TYR A 156 4.84 -5.40 15.02
C TYR A 156 4.64 -4.84 16.44
N TYR A 157 5.07 -3.60 16.68
CA TYR A 157 4.91 -2.95 17.99
C TYR A 157 3.43 -2.76 18.35
N VAL A 158 2.62 -2.28 17.41
CA VAL A 158 1.17 -2.09 17.61
C VAL A 158 0.50 -3.42 17.94
N LEU A 159 0.79 -4.47 17.20
CA LEU A 159 0.19 -5.79 17.43
C LEU A 159 0.68 -6.48 18.71
N ALA A 160 1.98 -6.36 19.04
CA ALA A 160 2.59 -7.04 20.16
C ALA A 160 2.41 -6.30 21.51
N ARG A 161 2.26 -4.98 21.48
CA ARG A 161 2.37 -4.14 22.68
C ARG A 161 1.17 -3.24 22.95
N THR A 162 0.17 -3.17 22.07
CA THR A 162 -1.00 -2.31 22.29
C THR A 162 -2.26 -3.12 22.58
N ARG A 163 -3.27 -2.45 23.18
CA ARG A 163 -4.59 -3.04 23.43
C ARG A 163 -5.31 -3.48 22.16
N VAL A 164 -4.99 -2.85 21.05
CA VAL A 164 -5.53 -3.22 19.73
C VAL A 164 -5.06 -4.63 19.36
N GLY A 165 -3.78 -4.96 19.58
CA GLY A 165 -3.26 -6.30 19.34
C GLY A 165 -3.91 -7.37 20.23
N MET A 166 -4.23 -7.05 21.49
CA MET A 166 -4.93 -7.97 22.41
C MET A 166 -6.40 -8.23 22.02
N ILE A 167 -7.02 -7.33 21.28
CA ILE A 167 -8.41 -7.50 20.79
C ILE A 167 -8.42 -8.36 19.52
N ILE A 168 -7.30 -8.39 18.78
CA ILE A 168 -7.13 -9.10 17.51
C ILE A 168 -6.67 -10.57 17.75
N GLN A 169 -6.07 -10.89 18.91
CA GLN A 169 -5.70 -12.25 19.33
C GLN A 169 -6.85 -12.97 20.01
#